data_3f8cd7ab1dc84d04a514e64e9d65cc00
#
_entry.id   3f8cd7ab1dc84d04a514e64e9d65cc00
#
_cell.length_a   1.000
_cell.length_b   1.000
_cell.length_c   1.000
_cell.angle_alpha   90.00
_cell.angle_beta   90.00
_cell.angle_gamma   90.00
#
_symmetry.space_group_name_H-M   'P 1'
#
loop_
_entity.id
_entity.type
_entity.pdbx_description
1 polymer ?
#
loop_
_entity_poly.entity_id
_entity_poly.type
_entity_poly.pdbx_seq_one_letter_code
_entity_poly.pdbx_strand_id
1 'polypeptide(L)'
;PAFADLQGPDVDFRYICLTLQPTLAEPNMTKTGVNKAGEQAKAIQKILITQPRPESEKSPYFELARKYNVELDFHPFIRLEGIPAREFRKQKIEIQQYTAVIFTSRNAIDHFFRMCEEMKVNVSQDTKYFCITEAVALYLQKFILYRKRKVFFGADGTNKSMFDAINKHKGNEKFMYVCSENQQDNEIVNWLKGNNCDFVLAFMYRTQSADVKEILAKTEYDVICFFTPSGVKSLFDNAPKFKQNGTVIGAFGNNTSRAIEEAGLKLEIKAPLPQAPSMVAALEQFLATVIGKK
;
A
#
# COMPACT_ATOMS: atom_id res chain seq x y z
N PRO A 1 13.00 11.81 -13.34
CA PRO A 1 13.81 11.01 -12.47
C PRO A 1 13.44 11.37 -11.05
N ALA A 2 12.43 10.78 -10.50
CA ALA A 2 12.07 10.82 -9.07
C ALA A 2 10.72 10.10 -8.86
N PHE A 3 10.68 8.79 -9.00
CA PHE A 3 9.53 7.97 -8.63
C PHE A 3 9.96 6.73 -7.84
N ALA A 4 11.08 6.81 -7.13
CA ALA A 4 11.64 5.64 -6.45
C ALA A 4 11.16 5.44 -5.01
N ASP A 5 10.45 6.38 -4.37
CA ASP A 5 10.19 6.31 -2.92
C ASP A 5 8.74 6.64 -2.49
N LEU A 6 7.73 6.25 -3.27
CA LEU A 6 6.33 6.32 -2.82
C LEU A 6 5.89 5.08 -2.02
N GLN A 7 6.82 4.43 -1.33
CA GLN A 7 6.53 3.27 -0.48
C GLN A 7 6.57 3.64 1.00
N GLY A 8 5.76 4.60 1.43
CA GLY A 8 5.27 4.61 2.80
C GLY A 8 4.24 3.47 2.93
N PRO A 9 4.28 2.67 3.99
CA PRO A 9 3.44 1.47 4.11
C PRO A 9 1.93 1.72 4.21
N ASP A 10 1.46 2.94 4.15
CA ASP A 10 0.05 3.33 4.29
C ASP A 10 -0.44 4.24 3.16
N VAL A 11 0.05 4.04 1.94
CA VAL A 11 -0.57 4.70 0.79
C VAL A 11 -1.97 4.11 0.60
N ASP A 12 -2.99 4.95 0.71
CA ASP A 12 -4.38 4.59 0.40
C ASP A 12 -4.45 4.20 -1.08
N PHE A 13 -4.43 2.89 -1.34
CA PHE A 13 -4.38 2.28 -2.68
C PHE A 13 -5.56 2.65 -3.60
N ARG A 14 -6.52 3.45 -3.12
CA ARG A 14 -7.68 3.88 -3.90
C ARG A 14 -7.38 4.94 -4.96
N TYR A 15 -6.19 5.55 -4.97
CA TYR A 15 -5.90 6.72 -5.82
C TYR A 15 -4.75 6.58 -6.83
N ILE A 16 -4.12 5.41 -6.99
CA ILE A 16 -3.01 5.24 -7.97
C ILE A 16 -3.51 5.05 -9.43
N CYS A 17 -4.80 5.20 -9.69
CA CYS A 17 -5.37 4.93 -11.03
C CYS A 17 -5.71 6.15 -11.89
N LEU A 18 -5.32 7.36 -11.54
CA LEU A 18 -5.68 8.53 -12.36
C LEU A 18 -4.46 9.39 -12.73
N THR A 19 -4.32 9.54 -14.01
CA THR A 19 -3.47 10.48 -14.78
C THR A 19 -2.06 10.03 -15.11
N LEU A 20 -1.88 9.55 -16.35
CA LEU A 20 -0.81 9.94 -17.28
C LEU A 20 -1.08 9.32 -18.66
N GLN A 21 -1.35 10.15 -19.64
CA GLN A 21 -1.40 9.75 -21.06
C GLN A 21 0.03 9.62 -21.62
N PRO A 22 0.33 8.62 -22.44
CA PRO A 22 1.66 8.45 -23.00
C PRO A 22 1.83 9.18 -24.33
N THR A 23 2.93 9.91 -24.48
CA THR A 23 3.50 10.31 -25.77
C THR A 23 4.31 9.15 -26.35
N LEU A 24 4.03 8.83 -27.61
CA LEU A 24 4.62 7.74 -28.38
C LEU A 24 6.10 8.02 -28.74
N ALA A 25 6.96 7.04 -28.51
CA ALA A 25 8.24 6.87 -29.18
C ALA A 25 8.48 5.36 -29.42
N GLU A 26 8.75 4.99 -30.68
CA GLU A 26 8.93 3.62 -31.16
C GLU A 26 10.26 3.01 -30.72
N PRO A 27 10.34 1.69 -30.50
CA PRO A 27 11.59 1.00 -30.22
C PRO A 27 12.11 0.16 -31.39
N ASN A 28 13.42 0.19 -31.54
CA ASN A 28 14.23 -0.67 -32.42
C ASN A 28 14.23 -2.13 -31.94
N MET A 29 13.96 -3.05 -32.85
CA MET A 29 13.96 -4.50 -32.61
C MET A 29 15.38 -5.09 -32.72
N THR A 30 15.76 -5.90 -31.73
CA THR A 30 16.79 -6.93 -31.93
C THR A 30 16.21 -8.30 -31.55
N LYS A 31 16.29 -9.21 -32.52
CA LYS A 31 15.90 -10.64 -32.43
C LYS A 31 16.99 -11.41 -31.68
N THR A 32 16.59 -12.31 -30.78
CA THR A 32 17.20 -13.66 -30.68
C THR A 32 16.53 -14.47 -29.55
N GLY A 33 16.27 -15.75 -29.84
CA GLY A 33 16.31 -16.81 -28.87
C GLY A 33 15.12 -17.77 -28.88
N VAL A 34 15.14 -18.74 -29.78
CA VAL A 34 14.26 -19.93 -29.75
C VAL A 34 14.72 -20.82 -28.59
N ASN A 35 13.83 -21.16 -27.65
CA ASN A 35 14.03 -22.27 -26.72
C ASN A 35 12.96 -23.33 -26.89
N LYS A 36 13.47 -24.56 -27.03
CA LYS A 36 12.76 -25.82 -27.13
C LYS A 36 12.04 -26.16 -25.83
N ALA A 37 10.81 -26.59 -25.92
CA ALA A 37 10.20 -27.78 -25.31
C ALA A 37 8.69 -27.59 -25.36
N GLY A 38 7.98 -28.53 -25.91
CA GLY A 38 6.52 -28.51 -26.06
C GLY A 38 5.81 -28.74 -24.73
N GLU A 39 5.74 -27.71 -23.88
CA GLU A 39 4.70 -27.58 -22.89
C GLU A 39 3.63 -26.66 -23.47
N GLN A 40 2.43 -27.22 -23.65
CA GLN A 40 1.25 -26.44 -23.99
C GLN A 40 1.11 -25.35 -22.90
N ALA A 41 1.32 -24.08 -23.26
CA ALA A 41 1.15 -22.97 -22.34
C ALA A 41 -0.28 -23.07 -21.78
N LYS A 42 -0.40 -23.28 -20.47
CA LYS A 42 -1.69 -23.32 -19.75
C LYS A 42 -2.42 -22.01 -20.07
N ALA A 43 -3.64 -22.12 -20.60
CA ALA A 43 -4.44 -20.93 -20.89
C ALA A 43 -4.72 -20.17 -19.59
N ILE A 44 -4.33 -18.89 -19.52
CA ILE A 44 -4.64 -18.04 -18.37
C ILE A 44 -6.12 -17.70 -18.42
N GLN A 45 -6.86 -18.09 -17.40
CA GLN A 45 -8.30 -17.86 -17.27
C GLN A 45 -8.66 -17.06 -16.02
N LYS A 46 -8.02 -17.38 -14.88
CA LYS A 46 -8.33 -16.76 -13.58
C LYS A 46 -7.13 -16.08 -12.95
N ILE A 47 -7.31 -14.80 -12.61
CA ILE A 47 -6.28 -13.97 -12.00
C ILE A 47 -6.77 -13.44 -10.65
N LEU A 48 -6.01 -13.69 -9.59
CA LEU A 48 -6.28 -13.18 -8.27
C LEU A 48 -5.50 -11.89 -8.01
N ILE A 49 -6.21 -10.83 -7.69
CA ILE A 49 -5.67 -9.54 -7.27
C ILE A 49 -5.83 -9.44 -5.75
N THR A 50 -4.72 -9.42 -5.00
CA THR A 50 -4.76 -9.44 -3.53
C THR A 50 -5.05 -8.07 -2.92
N GLN A 51 -5.93 -7.31 -3.57
CA GLN A 51 -6.44 -5.99 -3.17
C GLN A 51 -7.96 -5.95 -3.18
N PRO A 52 -8.59 -4.95 -2.53
CA PRO A 52 -10.02 -4.71 -2.67
C PRO A 52 -10.42 -4.48 -4.13
N ARG A 53 -11.63 -4.89 -4.46
CA ARG A 53 -12.22 -4.61 -5.77
C ARG A 53 -12.31 -3.09 -5.98
N PRO A 54 -11.90 -2.57 -7.15
CA PRO A 54 -12.10 -1.16 -7.48
C PRO A 54 -13.57 -0.77 -7.43
N GLU A 55 -13.86 0.40 -6.82
CA GLU A 55 -15.24 0.93 -6.75
C GLU A 55 -15.74 1.42 -8.11
N SER A 56 -14.84 1.90 -8.97
CA SER A 56 -15.20 2.42 -10.29
C SER A 56 -15.26 1.31 -11.33
N GLU A 57 -16.38 1.17 -12.01
CA GLU A 57 -16.53 0.27 -13.16
C GLU A 57 -15.63 0.66 -14.37
N LYS A 58 -15.07 1.88 -14.36
CA LYS A 58 -14.08 2.35 -15.34
C LYS A 58 -12.65 1.98 -14.98
N SER A 59 -12.45 1.12 -13.97
CA SER A 59 -11.10 0.67 -13.61
C SER A 59 -10.43 -0.05 -14.78
N PRO A 60 -9.15 0.26 -15.07
CA PRO A 60 -8.38 -0.43 -16.13
C PRO A 60 -8.31 -1.94 -15.98
N TYR A 61 -8.49 -2.47 -14.76
CA TYR A 61 -8.60 -3.92 -14.53
C TYR A 61 -9.77 -4.55 -15.31
N PHE A 62 -10.94 -3.91 -15.34
CA PHE A 62 -12.10 -4.46 -16.04
C PHE A 62 -11.95 -4.37 -17.57
N GLU A 63 -11.23 -3.38 -18.07
CA GLU A 63 -10.88 -3.30 -19.50
C GLU A 63 -9.92 -4.42 -19.88
N LEU A 64 -8.90 -4.67 -19.03
CA LEU A 64 -7.96 -5.79 -19.20
C LEU A 64 -8.70 -7.12 -19.25
N ALA A 65 -9.60 -7.36 -18.29
CA ALA A 65 -10.38 -8.61 -18.23
C ALA A 65 -11.19 -8.84 -19.51
N ARG A 66 -11.86 -7.81 -20.02
CA ARG A 66 -12.62 -7.89 -21.27
C ARG A 66 -11.73 -8.12 -22.49
N LYS A 67 -10.60 -7.40 -22.57
CA LYS A 67 -9.66 -7.47 -23.70
C LYS A 67 -9.07 -8.86 -23.87
N TYR A 68 -8.70 -9.52 -22.77
CA TYR A 68 -8.03 -10.82 -22.80
C TYR A 68 -8.95 -12.00 -22.47
N ASN A 69 -10.24 -11.73 -22.20
CA ASN A 69 -11.24 -12.73 -21.80
C ASN A 69 -10.78 -13.56 -20.59
N VAL A 70 -10.30 -12.86 -19.54
CA VAL A 70 -9.88 -13.45 -18.27
C VAL A 70 -10.79 -13.01 -17.13
N GLU A 71 -10.97 -13.88 -16.15
CA GLU A 71 -11.69 -13.59 -14.91
C GLU A 71 -10.75 -12.97 -13.89
N LEU A 72 -11.15 -11.84 -13.29
CA LEU A 72 -10.39 -11.18 -12.21
C LEU A 72 -11.15 -11.29 -10.91
N ASP A 73 -10.54 -11.98 -9.95
CA ASP A 73 -11.00 -12.03 -8.57
C ASP A 73 -10.22 -11.04 -7.71
N PHE A 74 -10.93 -10.30 -6.86
CA PHE A 74 -10.35 -9.32 -5.94
C PHE A 74 -10.60 -9.75 -4.51
N HIS A 75 -9.55 -10.16 -3.82
CA HIS A 75 -9.62 -10.56 -2.41
C HIS A 75 -8.47 -9.94 -1.64
N PRO A 76 -8.73 -8.97 -0.74
CA PRO A 76 -7.68 -8.42 0.10
C PRO A 76 -7.07 -9.51 0.98
N PHE A 77 -5.75 -9.68 0.90
CA PHE A 77 -5.03 -10.65 1.73
C PHE A 77 -4.64 -10.09 3.10
N ILE A 78 -4.79 -8.79 3.27
CA ILE A 78 -4.53 -8.10 4.52
C ILE A 78 -5.73 -7.25 4.91
N ARG A 79 -5.91 -7.06 6.20
CA ARG A 79 -6.86 -6.13 6.78
C ARG A 79 -6.17 -5.26 7.81
N LEU A 80 -6.63 -4.02 7.94
CA LEU A 80 -6.25 -3.16 9.04
C LEU A 80 -7.19 -3.40 10.21
N GLU A 81 -6.62 -3.69 11.36
CA GLU A 81 -7.34 -3.89 12.60
C GLU A 81 -6.97 -2.81 13.60
N GLY A 82 -7.96 -2.12 14.13
CA GLY A 82 -7.75 -1.14 15.18
C GLY A 82 -7.29 -1.80 16.48
N ILE A 83 -6.24 -1.28 17.10
CA ILE A 83 -5.83 -1.70 18.44
C ILE A 83 -6.87 -1.24 19.44
N PRO A 84 -7.41 -2.12 20.32
CA PRO A 84 -8.36 -1.74 21.35
C PRO A 84 -7.78 -0.78 22.39
N ALA A 85 -8.58 0.12 22.97
CA ALA A 85 -8.12 1.06 23.99
C ALA A 85 -7.42 0.39 25.18
N ARG A 86 -7.88 -0.82 25.59
CA ARG A 86 -7.25 -1.61 26.65
C ARG A 86 -5.78 -1.94 26.31
N GLU A 87 -5.51 -2.25 25.06
CA GLU A 87 -4.17 -2.57 24.58
C GLU A 87 -3.34 -1.29 24.40
N PHE A 88 -3.92 -0.23 23.84
CA PHE A 88 -3.26 1.07 23.68
C PHE A 88 -2.78 1.64 25.01
N ARG A 89 -3.54 1.48 26.11
CA ARG A 89 -3.12 1.91 27.46
C ARG A 89 -1.79 1.30 27.92
N LYS A 90 -1.43 0.12 27.41
CA LYS A 90 -0.12 -0.51 27.73
C LYS A 90 1.06 0.27 27.16
N GLN A 91 0.84 1.08 26.12
CA GLN A 91 1.87 1.95 25.55
C GLN A 91 2.19 3.14 26.47
N LYS A 92 1.35 3.42 27.48
CA LYS A 92 1.50 4.53 28.44
C LYS A 92 1.61 5.90 27.78
N ILE A 93 0.87 6.09 26.68
CA ILE A 93 0.81 7.33 25.92
C ILE A 93 -0.40 8.12 26.37
N GLU A 94 -0.17 9.33 26.88
CA GLU A 94 -1.21 10.29 27.21
C GLU A 94 -1.41 11.27 26.04
N ILE A 95 -2.44 11.02 25.23
CA ILE A 95 -2.68 11.75 23.97
C ILE A 95 -2.67 13.27 24.18
N GLN A 96 -3.21 13.75 25.29
CA GLN A 96 -3.35 15.18 25.60
C GLN A 96 -2.01 15.92 25.85
N GLN A 97 -0.92 15.19 26.09
CA GLN A 97 0.40 15.78 26.28
C GLN A 97 1.08 16.19 24.97
N TYR A 98 0.55 15.74 23.84
CA TYR A 98 1.14 16.00 22.52
C TYR A 98 0.43 17.17 21.87
N THR A 99 1.23 18.11 21.37
CA THR A 99 0.74 19.35 20.77
C THR A 99 0.61 19.25 19.26
N ALA A 100 1.20 18.21 18.66
CA ALA A 100 1.18 17.95 17.22
C ALA A 100 0.98 16.48 16.92
N VAL A 101 0.21 16.17 15.86
CA VAL A 101 -0.03 14.80 15.40
C VAL A 101 0.38 14.66 13.94
N ILE A 102 1.10 13.57 13.62
CA ILE A 102 1.55 13.25 12.26
C ILE A 102 0.68 12.14 11.69
N PHE A 103 0.13 12.36 10.50
CA PHE A 103 -0.70 11.40 9.76
C PHE A 103 -0.16 11.15 8.36
N THR A 104 0.07 9.88 8.03
CA THR A 104 0.49 9.44 6.70
C THR A 104 -0.65 8.84 5.89
N SER A 105 -1.82 8.59 6.50
CA SER A 105 -2.98 8.01 5.81
C SER A 105 -4.30 8.43 6.46
N ARG A 106 -5.40 8.23 5.73
CA ARG A 106 -6.76 8.40 6.27
C ARG A 106 -7.05 7.39 7.37
N ASN A 107 -6.56 6.15 7.23
CA ASN A 107 -6.71 5.12 8.26
C ASN A 107 -6.09 5.54 9.60
N ALA A 108 -4.91 6.21 9.57
CA ALA A 108 -4.29 6.73 10.77
C ALA A 108 -5.19 7.78 11.46
N ILE A 109 -5.86 8.64 10.68
CA ILE A 109 -6.82 9.63 11.19
C ILE A 109 -8.04 8.92 11.83
N ASP A 110 -8.65 7.96 11.11
CA ASP A 110 -9.82 7.22 11.61
C ASP A 110 -9.49 6.53 12.94
N HIS A 111 -8.34 5.84 13.00
CA HIS A 111 -7.92 5.14 14.22
C HIS A 111 -7.54 6.08 15.36
N PHE A 112 -6.98 7.24 15.07
CA PHE A 112 -6.68 8.25 16.09
C PHE A 112 -7.96 8.77 16.74
N PHE A 113 -8.93 9.21 15.96
CA PHE A 113 -10.17 9.75 16.52
C PHE A 113 -11.02 8.66 17.16
N ARG A 114 -11.05 7.44 16.62
CA ARG A 114 -11.65 6.27 17.29
C ARG A 114 -11.00 6.05 18.67
N MET A 115 -9.67 6.10 18.75
CA MET A 115 -8.96 5.91 20.03
C MET A 115 -9.28 7.03 21.02
N CYS A 116 -9.35 8.28 20.56
CA CYS A 116 -9.74 9.42 21.40
C CYS A 116 -11.15 9.22 21.97
N GLU A 117 -12.10 8.74 21.15
CA GLU A 117 -13.46 8.44 21.57
C GLU A 117 -13.51 7.29 22.60
N GLU A 118 -12.87 6.16 22.32
CA GLU A 118 -12.81 5.01 23.24
C GLU A 118 -12.15 5.34 24.58
N MET A 119 -11.15 6.23 24.56
CA MET A 119 -10.45 6.69 25.77
C MET A 119 -11.12 7.88 26.43
N LYS A 120 -12.16 8.45 25.84
CA LYS A 120 -12.84 9.68 26.28
C LYS A 120 -11.88 10.87 26.40
N VAL A 121 -10.96 11.01 25.46
CA VAL A 121 -9.98 12.07 25.40
C VAL A 121 -10.44 13.15 24.43
N ASN A 122 -10.53 14.39 24.90
CA ASN A 122 -10.76 15.55 24.04
C ASN A 122 -9.43 16.08 23.53
N VAL A 123 -9.27 16.12 22.22
CA VAL A 123 -8.09 16.70 21.57
C VAL A 123 -8.20 18.22 21.64
N SER A 124 -7.11 18.89 22.02
CA SER A 124 -7.08 20.35 22.09
C SER A 124 -7.37 20.99 20.73
N GLN A 125 -8.12 22.08 20.73
CA GLN A 125 -8.31 22.90 19.52
C GLN A 125 -7.00 23.55 19.03
N ASP A 126 -5.96 23.57 19.88
CA ASP A 126 -4.65 24.09 19.55
C ASP A 126 -3.71 23.06 18.95
N THR A 127 -4.10 21.78 18.94
CA THR A 127 -3.33 20.71 18.32
C THR A 127 -3.07 21.00 16.85
N LYS A 128 -1.82 20.84 16.44
CA LYS A 128 -1.38 20.93 15.05
C LYS A 128 -1.38 19.55 14.39
N TYR A 129 -1.64 19.52 13.11
CA TYR A 129 -1.69 18.28 12.33
C TYR A 129 -0.74 18.38 11.14
N PHE A 130 0.10 17.37 10.97
CA PHE A 130 1.06 17.27 9.89
C PHE A 130 0.68 16.04 9.04
N CYS A 131 0.34 16.27 7.79
CA CYS A 131 -0.17 15.24 6.88
C CYS A 131 0.77 15.04 5.70
N ILE A 132 0.85 13.79 5.22
CA ILE A 132 1.71 13.46 4.07
C ILE A 132 1.23 14.16 2.79
N THR A 133 -0.08 14.30 2.60
CA THR A 133 -0.70 14.93 1.42
C THR A 133 -1.82 15.87 1.81
N GLU A 134 -2.19 16.77 0.88
CA GLU A 134 -3.38 17.60 1.00
C GLU A 134 -4.66 16.77 1.15
N ALA A 135 -4.79 15.66 0.41
CA ALA A 135 -5.96 14.80 0.48
C ALA A 135 -6.15 14.16 1.89
N VAL A 136 -5.05 13.83 2.58
CA VAL A 136 -5.09 13.37 3.97
C VAL A 136 -5.44 14.53 4.90
N ALA A 137 -4.88 15.72 4.68
CA ALA A 137 -5.16 16.91 5.47
C ALA A 137 -6.64 17.33 5.38
N LEU A 138 -7.21 17.33 4.18
CA LEU A 138 -8.63 17.64 3.97
C LEU A 138 -9.57 16.62 4.62
N TYR A 139 -9.14 15.37 4.74
CA TYR A 139 -9.93 14.33 5.42
C TYR A 139 -10.18 14.62 6.90
N LEU A 140 -9.29 15.39 7.55
CA LEU A 140 -9.48 15.84 8.94
C LEU A 140 -10.77 16.66 9.15
N GLN A 141 -11.34 17.25 8.10
CA GLN A 141 -12.62 17.98 8.20
C GLN A 141 -13.78 17.15 8.73
N LYS A 142 -13.68 15.83 8.64
CA LYS A 142 -14.68 14.93 9.22
C LYS A 142 -14.69 14.91 10.76
N PHE A 143 -13.57 15.30 11.37
CA PHE A 143 -13.35 15.12 12.80
C PHE A 143 -13.10 16.43 13.55
N ILE A 144 -12.58 17.44 12.86
CA ILE A 144 -12.20 18.73 13.49
C ILE A 144 -12.73 19.92 12.71
N LEU A 145 -12.84 21.06 13.41
CA LEU A 145 -12.98 22.35 12.74
C LEU A 145 -11.66 22.68 12.03
N TYR A 146 -11.63 22.50 10.70
CA TYR A 146 -10.43 22.69 9.90
C TYR A 146 -9.96 24.14 9.91
N ARG A 147 -8.72 24.36 10.36
CA ARG A 147 -8.07 25.68 10.40
C ARG A 147 -6.73 25.58 9.68
N LYS A 148 -6.56 26.30 8.57
CA LYS A 148 -5.31 26.30 7.75
C LYS A 148 -4.04 26.52 8.57
N ARG A 149 -4.11 27.33 9.64
CA ARG A 149 -2.97 27.61 10.52
C ARG A 149 -2.59 26.46 11.47
N LYS A 150 -3.38 25.40 11.51
CA LYS A 150 -3.18 24.22 12.38
C LYS A 150 -2.97 22.93 11.59
N VAL A 151 -3.21 22.94 10.29
CA VAL A 151 -3.09 21.76 9.42
C VAL A 151 -2.05 22.03 8.34
N PHE A 152 -0.99 21.25 8.36
CA PHE A 152 0.15 21.35 7.47
C PHE A 152 0.28 20.07 6.66
N PHE A 153 0.70 20.16 5.41
CA PHE A 153 0.88 18.97 4.57
C PHE A 153 2.03 19.16 3.59
N GLY A 154 2.56 18.02 3.10
CA GLY A 154 3.56 18.00 2.06
C GLY A 154 2.95 18.41 0.70
N ALA A 155 3.68 19.21 -0.07
CA ALA A 155 3.20 19.75 -1.34
C ALA A 155 3.08 18.68 -2.45
N ASP A 156 3.91 17.67 -2.43
CA ASP A 156 4.06 16.66 -3.47
C ASP A 156 3.77 15.21 -3.00
N GLY A 157 3.36 15.05 -1.73
CA GLY A 157 3.06 13.75 -1.14
C GLY A 157 4.31 12.93 -0.75
N THR A 158 5.51 13.50 -0.85
CA THR A 158 6.73 12.85 -0.39
C THR A 158 6.96 13.08 1.11
N ASN A 159 7.67 12.16 1.76
CA ASN A 159 8.12 12.35 3.13
C ASN A 159 8.96 13.62 3.28
N LYS A 160 9.81 13.92 2.29
CA LYS A 160 10.66 15.12 2.28
C LYS A 160 9.84 16.41 2.41
N SER A 161 8.78 16.58 1.63
CA SER A 161 7.96 17.79 1.69
C SER A 161 7.17 17.91 3.02
N MET A 162 6.77 16.78 3.61
CA MET A 162 6.20 16.76 4.95
C MET A 162 7.25 17.13 6.01
N PHE A 163 8.49 16.64 5.88
CA PHE A 163 9.59 16.99 6.77
C PHE A 163 9.89 18.50 6.76
N ASP A 164 9.83 19.15 5.59
CA ASP A 164 9.99 20.60 5.47
C ASP A 164 8.91 21.36 6.26
N ALA A 165 7.68 20.85 6.29
CA ALA A 165 6.61 21.41 7.10
C ALA A 165 6.86 21.19 8.60
N ILE A 166 7.25 19.98 9.02
CA ILE A 166 7.55 19.65 10.41
C ILE A 166 8.76 20.48 10.92
N ASN A 167 9.79 20.64 10.09
CA ASN A 167 11.02 21.34 10.45
C ASN A 167 10.80 22.79 10.92
N LYS A 168 9.77 23.46 10.38
CA LYS A 168 9.38 24.80 10.78
C LYS A 168 8.80 24.87 12.21
N HIS A 169 8.44 23.74 12.80
CA HIS A 169 7.75 23.64 14.08
C HIS A 169 8.48 22.77 15.12
N LYS A 170 9.51 22.01 14.72
CA LYS A 170 10.13 20.94 15.52
C LYS A 170 10.62 21.35 16.92
N GLY A 171 11.00 22.60 17.14
CA GLY A 171 11.48 23.07 18.44
C GLY A 171 10.38 23.43 19.43
N ASN A 172 9.12 23.50 19.01
CA ASN A 172 8.00 24.01 19.80
C ASN A 172 6.89 22.99 20.03
N GLU A 173 6.98 21.80 19.43
CA GLU A 173 5.91 20.82 19.46
C GLU A 173 6.39 19.48 20.01
N LYS A 174 5.50 18.80 20.72
CA LYS A 174 5.60 17.39 21.06
C LYS A 174 4.77 16.59 20.06
N PHE A 175 5.44 15.79 19.27
CA PHE A 175 4.82 15.08 18.17
C PHE A 175 4.30 13.70 18.58
N MET A 176 3.09 13.36 18.12
CA MET A 176 2.60 12.00 18.13
C MET A 176 2.53 11.50 16.69
N TYR A 177 3.32 10.50 16.34
CA TYR A 177 3.20 9.84 15.05
C TYR A 177 2.27 8.65 15.17
N VAL A 178 1.08 8.76 14.58
CA VAL A 178 0.07 7.70 14.55
C VAL A 178 0.39 6.75 13.41
N CYS A 179 0.73 5.52 13.74
CA CYS A 179 1.17 4.53 12.77
C CYS A 179 0.72 3.11 13.12
N SER A 180 0.95 2.18 12.18
CA SER A 180 0.76 0.76 12.41
C SER A 180 1.85 0.21 13.31
N GLU A 181 1.52 -0.81 14.10
CA GLU A 181 2.47 -1.54 14.95
C GLU A 181 3.67 -2.09 14.15
N ASN A 182 3.50 -2.35 12.85
CA ASN A 182 4.56 -2.86 11.97
C ASN A 182 5.51 -1.78 11.44
N GLN A 183 5.32 -0.50 11.81
CA GLN A 183 6.06 0.66 11.28
C GLN A 183 7.05 1.28 12.26
N GLN A 184 7.63 0.48 13.14
CA GLN A 184 8.55 0.96 14.18
C GLN A 184 9.86 1.53 13.64
N ASP A 185 10.25 1.11 12.44
CA ASP A 185 11.50 1.55 11.81
C ASP A 185 11.23 1.92 10.34
N ASN A 186 10.97 3.20 10.13
CA ASN A 186 10.73 3.77 8.81
C ASN A 186 11.43 5.12 8.67
N GLU A 187 11.43 5.67 7.45
CA GLU A 187 12.08 6.93 7.11
C GLU A 187 11.61 8.10 8.01
N ILE A 188 10.32 8.14 8.35
CA ILE A 188 9.76 9.21 9.21
C ILE A 188 10.33 9.11 10.61
N VAL A 189 10.37 7.92 11.18
CA VAL A 189 10.96 7.67 12.51
C VAL A 189 12.43 8.03 12.53
N ASN A 190 13.17 7.62 11.51
CA ASN A 190 14.60 7.89 11.39
C ASN A 190 14.86 9.40 11.25
N TRP A 191 14.02 10.10 10.47
CA TRP A 191 14.11 11.54 10.34
C TRP A 191 13.80 12.28 11.64
N LEU A 192 12.74 11.89 12.36
CA LEU A 192 12.36 12.49 13.65
C LEU A 192 13.47 12.31 14.68
N LYS A 193 14.06 11.13 14.78
CA LYS A 193 15.23 10.84 15.63
C LYS A 193 16.43 11.70 15.25
N GLY A 194 16.79 11.71 13.97
CA GLY A 194 17.96 12.44 13.46
C GLY A 194 17.85 13.97 13.59
N ASN A 195 16.62 14.49 13.71
CA ASN A 195 16.37 15.93 13.91
C ASN A 195 16.07 16.32 15.36
N ASN A 196 16.27 15.40 16.33
CA ASN A 196 16.03 15.62 17.76
C ASN A 196 14.61 16.14 18.05
N CYS A 197 13.60 15.64 17.35
CA CYS A 197 12.22 15.95 17.63
C CYS A 197 11.78 15.27 18.94
N ASP A 198 11.00 15.95 19.78
CA ASP A 198 10.29 15.30 20.89
C ASP A 198 9.07 14.58 20.32
N PHE A 199 9.12 13.23 20.27
CA PHE A 199 8.04 12.46 19.63
C PHE A 199 7.79 11.11 20.28
N VAL A 200 6.59 10.58 20.03
CA VAL A 200 6.19 9.21 20.37
C VAL A 200 5.59 8.51 19.16
N LEU A 201 5.78 7.20 19.09
CA LEU A 201 5.06 6.32 18.15
C LEU A 201 3.78 5.84 18.82
N ALA A 202 2.64 6.19 18.27
CA ALA A 202 1.34 5.76 18.76
C ALA A 202 0.78 4.66 17.84
N PHE A 203 0.95 3.40 18.25
CA PHE A 203 0.40 2.27 17.53
C PHE A 203 -1.10 2.16 17.81
N MET A 204 -1.91 2.56 16.85
CA MET A 204 -3.37 2.57 17.00
C MET A 204 -4.09 1.56 16.12
N TYR A 205 -3.33 0.92 15.22
CA TYR A 205 -3.82 -0.15 14.34
C TYR A 205 -2.68 -1.09 13.97
N ARG A 206 -3.02 -2.24 13.39
CA ARG A 206 -2.08 -3.23 12.90
C ARG A 206 -2.56 -3.81 11.57
N THR A 207 -1.62 -4.28 10.75
CA THR A 207 -1.92 -5.05 9.56
C THR A 207 -1.97 -6.53 9.93
N GLN A 208 -3.08 -7.18 9.64
CA GLN A 208 -3.26 -8.61 9.87
C GLN A 208 -3.58 -9.34 8.58
N SER A 209 -3.25 -10.64 8.55
CA SER A 209 -3.68 -11.53 7.48
C SER A 209 -5.21 -11.62 7.46
N ALA A 210 -5.81 -11.44 6.29
CA ALA A 210 -7.22 -11.71 6.10
C ALA A 210 -7.46 -13.23 6.03
N ASP A 211 -8.66 -13.69 6.35
CA ASP A 211 -9.03 -15.09 6.16
C ASP A 211 -9.45 -15.30 4.70
N VAL A 212 -8.55 -15.90 3.93
CA VAL A 212 -8.75 -16.25 2.50
C VAL A 212 -8.62 -17.74 2.25
N LYS A 213 -8.66 -18.57 3.32
CA LYS A 213 -8.50 -20.03 3.23
C LYS A 213 -9.51 -20.67 2.28
N GLU A 214 -10.76 -20.29 2.41
CA GLU A 214 -11.84 -20.85 1.61
C GLU A 214 -11.66 -20.57 0.11
N ILE A 215 -11.22 -19.35 -0.23
CA ILE A 215 -10.99 -18.92 -1.60
C ILE A 215 -9.83 -19.72 -2.21
N LEU A 216 -8.72 -19.81 -1.48
CA LEU A 216 -7.54 -20.57 -1.92
C LEU A 216 -7.78 -22.07 -1.99
N ALA A 217 -8.72 -22.60 -1.22
CA ALA A 217 -9.06 -24.02 -1.24
C ALA A 217 -10.04 -24.39 -2.37
N LYS A 218 -10.92 -23.45 -2.76
CA LYS A 218 -11.98 -23.69 -3.75
C LYS A 218 -11.57 -23.32 -5.18
N THR A 219 -10.59 -22.44 -5.35
CA THR A 219 -10.25 -21.87 -6.64
C THR A 219 -8.76 -22.00 -6.93
N GLU A 220 -8.44 -22.61 -8.06
CA GLU A 220 -7.09 -22.56 -8.61
C GLU A 220 -6.94 -21.30 -9.46
N TYR A 221 -5.94 -20.51 -9.14
CA TYR A 221 -5.61 -19.30 -9.90
C TYR A 221 -4.41 -19.54 -10.81
N ASP A 222 -4.50 -19.06 -12.03
CA ASP A 222 -3.40 -19.10 -12.99
C ASP A 222 -2.37 -18.00 -12.69
N VAL A 223 -2.82 -16.87 -12.16
CA VAL A 223 -1.97 -15.75 -11.76
C VAL A 223 -2.41 -15.24 -10.39
N ILE A 224 -1.45 -14.93 -9.52
CA ILE A 224 -1.69 -14.23 -8.23
C ILE A 224 -0.81 -12.99 -8.17
N CYS A 225 -1.41 -11.80 -7.98
CA CYS A 225 -0.70 -10.52 -7.89
C CYS A 225 -0.68 -10.00 -6.45
N PHE A 226 0.53 -9.84 -5.90
CA PHE A 226 0.77 -9.29 -4.57
C PHE A 226 1.21 -7.83 -4.63
N PHE A 227 0.80 -7.05 -3.61
CA PHE A 227 1.09 -5.62 -3.52
C PHE A 227 1.86 -5.24 -2.26
N THR A 228 1.98 -6.16 -1.30
CA THR A 228 2.70 -5.93 -0.04
C THR A 228 3.38 -7.20 0.44
N PRO A 229 4.51 -7.10 1.18
CA PRO A 229 5.12 -8.25 1.86
C PRO A 229 4.15 -8.96 2.80
N SER A 230 3.30 -8.20 3.50
CA SER A 230 2.28 -8.78 4.39
C SER A 230 1.24 -9.61 3.64
N GLY A 231 0.95 -9.28 2.38
CA GLY A 231 0.09 -10.09 1.51
C GLY A 231 0.72 -11.43 1.17
N VAL A 232 2.03 -11.46 0.90
CA VAL A 232 2.78 -12.70 0.68
C VAL A 232 2.78 -13.56 1.95
N LYS A 233 3.04 -12.96 3.12
CA LYS A 233 2.92 -13.66 4.41
C LYS A 233 1.53 -14.24 4.61
N SER A 234 0.49 -13.48 4.30
CA SER A 234 -0.91 -13.90 4.43
C SER A 234 -1.22 -15.14 3.58
N LEU A 235 -0.61 -15.30 2.40
CA LEU A 235 -0.75 -16.52 1.61
C LEU A 235 -0.36 -17.75 2.44
N PHE A 236 0.79 -17.73 3.09
CA PHE A 236 1.28 -18.86 3.89
C PHE A 236 0.57 -19.00 5.24
N ASP A 237 0.09 -17.91 5.83
CA ASP A 237 -0.76 -17.98 7.03
C ASP A 237 -2.09 -18.72 6.73
N ASN A 238 -2.63 -18.55 5.52
CA ASN A 238 -3.89 -19.19 5.09
C ASN A 238 -3.68 -20.55 4.40
N ALA A 239 -2.58 -20.72 3.67
CA ALA A 239 -2.24 -21.94 2.95
C ALA A 239 -0.78 -22.33 3.21
N PRO A 240 -0.44 -22.88 4.40
CA PRO A 240 0.95 -23.19 4.78
C PRO A 240 1.66 -24.19 3.85
N LYS A 241 0.89 -24.99 3.11
CA LYS A 241 1.39 -26.00 2.16
C LYS A 241 1.28 -25.52 0.71
N PHE A 242 1.07 -24.22 0.48
CA PHE A 242 0.97 -23.68 -0.87
C PHE A 242 2.18 -24.06 -1.70
N LYS A 243 1.92 -24.57 -2.90
CA LYS A 243 2.93 -24.84 -3.92
C LYS A 243 2.52 -24.11 -5.18
N GLN A 244 3.46 -23.44 -5.79
CA GLN A 244 3.19 -22.60 -6.96
C GLN A 244 2.65 -23.38 -8.17
N ASN A 245 3.11 -24.63 -8.40
CA ASN A 245 2.57 -25.59 -9.38
C ASN A 245 2.17 -24.97 -10.73
N GLY A 246 2.96 -24.05 -11.26
CA GLY A 246 2.65 -23.37 -12.53
C GLY A 246 1.76 -22.12 -12.39
N THR A 247 1.34 -21.73 -11.19
CA THR A 247 0.72 -20.42 -10.94
C THR A 247 1.77 -19.32 -11.14
N VAL A 248 1.46 -18.34 -11.97
CA VAL A 248 2.30 -17.17 -12.21
C VAL A 248 2.16 -16.21 -11.04
N ILE A 249 3.28 -15.73 -10.49
CA ILE A 249 3.28 -14.78 -9.39
C ILE A 249 3.70 -13.39 -9.86
N GLY A 250 2.87 -12.41 -9.52
CA GLY A 250 3.13 -10.99 -9.76
C GLY A 250 3.40 -10.21 -8.48
N ALA A 251 4.31 -9.23 -8.56
CA ALA A 251 4.62 -8.32 -7.47
C ALA A 251 4.52 -6.86 -7.89
N PHE A 252 3.95 -6.05 -7.02
CA PHE A 252 4.05 -4.60 -7.08
C PHE A 252 5.02 -4.09 -6.01
N GLY A 253 6.12 -3.48 -6.44
CA GLY A 253 7.15 -2.91 -5.57
C GLY A 253 8.27 -3.87 -5.20
N ASN A 254 9.47 -3.31 -4.97
CA ASN A 254 10.69 -4.07 -4.70
C ASN A 254 10.61 -4.90 -3.41
N ASN A 255 10.00 -4.34 -2.35
CA ASN A 255 9.86 -5.06 -1.08
C ASN A 255 8.96 -6.29 -1.22
N THR A 256 7.88 -6.19 -2.02
CA THR A 256 6.99 -7.32 -2.32
C THR A 256 7.71 -8.37 -3.17
N SER A 257 8.48 -7.93 -4.17
CA SER A 257 9.31 -8.82 -4.99
C SER A 257 10.28 -9.64 -4.15
N ARG A 258 11.00 -8.97 -3.24
CA ARG A 258 11.93 -9.63 -2.31
C ARG A 258 11.22 -10.62 -1.40
N ALA A 259 10.08 -10.25 -0.83
CA ALA A 259 9.31 -11.16 0.03
C ALA A 259 8.82 -12.42 -0.69
N ILE A 260 8.48 -12.32 -1.99
CA ILE A 260 8.12 -13.48 -2.83
C ILE A 260 9.34 -14.38 -3.04
N GLU A 261 10.50 -13.83 -3.37
CA GLU A 261 11.74 -14.54 -3.57
C GLU A 261 12.23 -15.22 -2.28
N GLU A 262 12.16 -14.53 -1.14
CA GLU A 262 12.47 -15.05 0.20
C GLU A 262 11.53 -16.20 0.63
N ALA A 263 10.28 -16.16 0.16
CA ALA A 263 9.31 -17.23 0.38
C ALA A 263 9.53 -18.46 -0.55
N GLY A 264 10.54 -18.43 -1.41
CA GLY A 264 10.86 -19.51 -2.34
C GLY A 264 9.94 -19.61 -3.55
N LEU A 265 9.17 -18.53 -3.84
CA LEU A 265 8.30 -18.47 -5.01
C LEU A 265 9.06 -17.84 -6.20
N LYS A 266 8.77 -18.34 -7.39
CA LYS A 266 9.27 -17.78 -8.65
C LYS A 266 8.44 -16.56 -9.04
N LEU A 267 9.07 -15.39 -9.09
CA LEU A 267 8.44 -14.14 -9.50
C LEU A 267 8.54 -13.98 -11.03
N GLU A 268 7.41 -13.76 -11.71
CA GLU A 268 7.34 -13.65 -13.17
C GLU A 268 6.84 -12.29 -13.65
N ILE A 269 5.98 -11.62 -12.88
CA ILE A 269 5.43 -10.30 -13.24
C ILE A 269 5.91 -9.28 -12.22
N LYS A 270 6.66 -8.28 -12.68
CA LYS A 270 7.18 -7.18 -11.83
C LYS A 270 6.59 -5.85 -12.24
N ALA A 271 6.13 -5.07 -11.25
CA ALA A 271 5.74 -3.67 -11.37
C ALA A 271 6.16 -2.91 -10.07
N PRO A 272 6.39 -1.59 -10.12
CA PRO A 272 6.46 -0.77 -11.33
C PRO A 272 7.79 -0.96 -12.08
N LEU A 273 7.72 -0.90 -13.40
CA LEU A 273 8.87 -0.81 -14.30
C LEU A 273 8.64 0.37 -15.26
N PRO A 274 9.68 0.94 -15.90
CA PRO A 274 9.50 2.05 -16.85
C PRO A 274 8.46 1.77 -17.93
N GLN A 275 8.42 0.53 -18.45
CA GLN A 275 7.47 0.08 -19.45
C GLN A 275 6.15 -0.44 -18.85
N ALA A 276 6.09 -0.68 -17.55
CA ALA A 276 4.90 -1.20 -16.84
C ALA A 276 4.74 -0.48 -15.49
N PRO A 277 4.30 0.79 -15.47
CA PRO A 277 4.26 1.60 -14.26
C PRO A 277 3.16 1.17 -13.27
N SER A 278 2.26 0.27 -13.67
CA SER A 278 1.20 -0.26 -12.83
C SER A 278 1.11 -1.79 -12.96
N MET A 279 0.45 -2.44 -11.99
CA MET A 279 0.20 -3.89 -12.10
C MET A 279 -0.68 -4.22 -13.31
N VAL A 280 -1.63 -3.36 -13.66
CA VAL A 280 -2.45 -3.55 -14.87
C VAL A 280 -1.58 -3.56 -16.13
N ALA A 281 -0.66 -2.61 -16.27
CA ALA A 281 0.25 -2.56 -17.40
C ALA A 281 1.19 -3.79 -17.46
N ALA A 282 1.67 -4.25 -16.30
CA ALA A 282 2.50 -5.45 -16.23
C ALA A 282 1.71 -6.73 -16.59
N LEU A 283 0.47 -6.84 -16.10
CA LEU A 283 -0.43 -7.93 -16.48
C LEU A 283 -0.75 -7.88 -17.98
N GLU A 284 -1.00 -6.70 -18.54
CA GLU A 284 -1.28 -6.54 -19.96
C GLU A 284 -0.11 -7.04 -20.83
N GLN A 285 1.12 -6.65 -20.49
CA GLN A 285 2.31 -7.13 -21.18
C GLN A 285 2.45 -8.65 -21.07
N PHE A 286 2.25 -9.21 -19.89
CA PHE A 286 2.32 -10.66 -19.67
C PHE A 286 1.26 -11.38 -20.50
N LEU A 287 -0.01 -10.96 -20.42
CA LEU A 287 -1.11 -11.57 -21.18
C LEU A 287 -0.92 -11.43 -22.69
N ALA A 288 -0.40 -10.33 -23.19
CA ALA A 288 -0.07 -10.15 -24.59
C ALA A 288 1.01 -11.15 -25.08
N THR A 289 1.96 -11.53 -24.21
CA THR A 289 2.98 -12.53 -24.57
C THR A 289 2.44 -13.95 -24.57
N VAL A 290 1.47 -14.26 -23.69
CA VAL A 290 0.94 -15.63 -23.50
C VAL A 290 -0.28 -15.87 -24.39
N ILE A 291 -1.21 -14.90 -24.48
CA ILE A 291 -2.49 -15.03 -25.21
C ILE A 291 -2.41 -14.39 -26.60
N GLY A 292 -1.66 -13.31 -26.76
CA GLY A 292 -1.58 -12.52 -28.00
C GLY A 292 -0.78 -13.15 -29.16
N LYS A 293 -0.41 -14.41 -29.06
CA LYS A 293 0.23 -15.18 -30.14
C LYS A 293 -0.77 -16.09 -30.88
N LYS A 294 -2.04 -15.70 -30.92
CA LYS A 294 -3.02 -16.29 -31.79
C LYS A 294 -3.14 -15.53 -33.11
#